data_b5f502df0df21ed6c16f5ec394fb32b9
#
_entry.id   b5f502df0df21ed6c16f5ec394fb32b9
#
_cell.length_a   1.000
_cell.length_b   1.000
_cell.length_c   1.000
_cell.angle_alpha   90.00
_cell.angle_beta   90.00
_cell.angle_gamma   90.00
#
_symmetry.space_group_name_H-M   'P 1'
#
loop_
_entity.id
_entity.type
_entity.pdbx_description
1 polymer ?
#
loop_
_entity_poly.entity_id
_entity_poly.type
_entity_poly.pdbx_seq_one_letter_code
_entity_poly.pdbx_strand_id
1 'polypeptide(L)'
;VVVSGGRGTEGDFTAIEALADQIPNTAVGSSRAAVNEGWRPHDDQVGQTGNKIAPELYIPCGISGAVQHMVGCKGSENILAINTDPEAAIMQKADYAIVADLHETVPAIADELDARGHAE
;
A
#
# COMPACT_ATOMS: atom_id res chain seq x y z
N VAL A 1 -10.72 -2.60 -0.19
CA VAL A 1 -9.29 -2.61 -0.55
C VAL A 1 -8.64 -1.31 -0.11
N VAL A 2 -7.45 -1.40 0.45
CA VAL A 2 -6.65 -0.22 0.81
C VAL A 2 -5.30 -0.34 0.12
N VAL A 3 -4.88 0.71 -0.58
CA VAL A 3 -3.57 0.79 -1.23
C VAL A 3 -2.78 1.88 -0.51
N SER A 4 -1.61 1.55 0.00
CA SER A 4 -0.80 2.50 0.76
C SER A 4 0.56 2.70 0.14
N GLY A 5 1.13 3.88 0.40
CA GLY A 5 2.48 4.19 0.01
C GLY A 5 3.31 4.64 1.20
N GLY A 6 4.60 4.34 1.15
CA GLY A 6 5.53 4.72 2.19
C GLY A 6 6.75 5.43 1.62
N ARG A 7 7.87 5.29 2.31
CA ARG A 7 9.11 5.96 1.92
C ARG A 7 9.55 5.60 0.50
N GLY A 8 9.26 4.38 0.06
CA GLY A 8 9.62 3.93 -1.30
C GLY A 8 8.94 4.69 -2.42
N THR A 9 7.87 5.43 -2.13
CA THR A 9 7.22 6.28 -3.14
C THR A 9 8.05 7.51 -3.49
N GLU A 10 8.94 7.91 -2.61
CA GLU A 10 9.73 9.14 -2.71
C GLU A 10 8.84 10.39 -2.92
N GLY A 11 7.63 10.33 -2.36
CA GLY A 11 6.67 11.42 -2.43
C GLY A 11 5.73 11.38 -3.63
N ASP A 12 5.89 10.41 -4.51
CA ASP A 12 5.03 10.29 -5.70
C ASP A 12 3.99 9.19 -5.49
N PHE A 13 2.77 9.61 -5.22
CA PHE A 13 1.62 8.71 -5.00
C PHE A 13 0.74 8.56 -6.24
N THR A 14 1.16 9.08 -7.40
CA THR A 14 0.34 9.09 -8.61
C THR A 14 -0.12 7.69 -9.00
N ALA A 15 0.79 6.73 -9.02
CA ALA A 15 0.46 5.35 -9.39
C ALA A 15 -0.50 4.71 -8.38
N ILE A 16 -0.28 4.99 -7.09
CA ILE A 16 -1.13 4.44 -6.02
C ILE A 16 -2.53 5.00 -6.11
N GLU A 17 -2.66 6.30 -6.35
CA GLU A 17 -3.97 6.94 -6.50
C GLU A 17 -4.69 6.43 -7.74
N ALA A 18 -3.97 6.24 -8.84
CA ALA A 18 -4.55 5.71 -10.07
C ALA A 18 -5.09 4.28 -9.89
N LEU A 19 -4.35 3.44 -9.18
CA LEU A 19 -4.80 2.09 -8.90
C LEU A 19 -6.04 2.10 -8.01
N ALA A 20 -6.05 2.94 -6.98
CA ALA A 20 -7.19 3.06 -6.09
C ALA A 20 -8.45 3.49 -6.83
N ASP A 21 -8.31 4.39 -7.80
CA ASP A 21 -9.43 4.87 -8.59
C ASP A 21 -10.04 3.78 -9.47
N GLN A 22 -9.25 2.78 -9.86
CA GLN A 22 -9.74 1.69 -10.70
C GLN A 22 -10.48 0.61 -9.94
N ILE A 23 -10.28 0.51 -8.64
CA ILE A 23 -10.88 -0.54 -7.82
C ILE A 23 -12.00 0.07 -6.99
N PRO A 24 -13.26 -0.39 -7.14
CA PRO A 24 -14.37 0.15 -6.33
C PRO A 24 -14.13 0.00 -4.83
N ASN A 25 -14.58 0.99 -4.08
CA ASN A 25 -14.50 0.98 -2.62
C ASN A 25 -13.07 0.86 -2.09
N THR A 26 -12.14 1.55 -2.73
CA THR A 26 -10.73 1.52 -2.37
C THR A 26 -10.29 2.86 -1.81
N ALA A 27 -9.53 2.83 -0.73
CA ALA A 27 -8.96 4.01 -0.11
C ALA A 27 -7.44 4.01 -0.26
N VAL A 28 -6.85 5.20 -0.23
CA VAL A 28 -5.40 5.38 -0.21
C VAL A 28 -4.96 5.61 1.22
N GLY A 29 -3.96 4.86 1.65
CA GLY A 29 -3.35 5.05 2.96
C GLY A 29 -1.87 5.41 2.83
N SER A 30 -1.21 5.60 3.97
CA SER A 30 0.21 5.91 3.97
C SER A 30 0.89 5.37 5.22
N SER A 31 2.23 5.29 5.15
CA SER A 31 3.03 5.00 6.32
C SER A 31 3.24 6.27 7.14
N ARG A 32 3.69 6.10 8.39
CA ARG A 32 4.06 7.23 9.23
C ARG A 32 5.21 8.02 8.60
N ALA A 33 6.16 7.33 7.96
CA ALA A 33 7.29 7.99 7.30
C ALA A 33 6.80 8.97 6.22
N ALA A 34 5.82 8.57 5.42
CA ALA A 34 5.27 9.45 4.38
C ALA A 34 4.58 10.67 4.99
N VAL A 35 3.89 10.50 6.11
CA VAL A 35 3.25 11.62 6.82
C VAL A 35 4.32 12.56 7.38
N ASN A 36 5.37 12.01 7.99
CA ASN A 36 6.45 12.82 8.55
C ASN A 36 7.20 13.62 7.50
N GLU A 37 7.29 13.11 6.27
CA GLU A 37 7.91 13.84 5.15
C GLU A 37 6.97 14.90 4.56
N GLY A 38 5.72 14.94 4.99
CA GLY A 38 4.75 15.90 4.49
C GLY A 38 4.10 15.47 3.17
N TRP A 39 4.28 14.23 2.75
CA TRP A 39 3.74 13.75 1.47
C TRP A 39 2.25 13.45 1.54
N ARG A 40 1.76 13.03 2.71
CA ARG A 40 0.35 12.70 2.92
C ARG A 40 -0.09 13.26 4.28
N PRO A 41 -1.39 13.58 4.43
CA PRO A 41 -1.89 14.04 5.73
C PRO A 41 -1.97 12.89 6.74
N HIS A 42 -1.94 13.23 8.01
CA HIS A 42 -2.03 12.22 9.08
C HIS A 42 -3.32 11.37 8.97
N ASP A 43 -4.37 11.93 8.42
CA ASP A 43 -5.62 11.20 8.24
C ASP A 43 -5.49 9.95 7.37
N ASP A 44 -4.44 9.89 6.54
CA ASP A 44 -4.19 8.72 5.69
C ASP A 44 -3.28 7.70 6.37
N GLN A 45 -2.68 8.03 7.52
CA GLN A 45 -1.71 7.15 8.16
C GLN A 45 -2.37 5.86 8.65
N VAL A 46 -1.76 4.73 8.27
CA VAL A 46 -2.12 3.41 8.78
C VAL A 46 -1.12 3.04 9.87
N GLY A 47 -1.60 2.64 11.03
CA GLY A 47 -0.70 2.25 12.10
C GLY A 47 -1.33 2.43 13.47
N GLN A 48 -0.53 2.17 14.51
CA GLN A 48 -0.97 2.24 15.90
C GLN A 48 -1.50 3.62 16.28
N THR A 49 -0.84 4.69 15.80
CA THR A 49 -1.23 6.07 16.09
C THR A 49 -2.04 6.71 14.97
N GLY A 50 -2.38 5.95 13.95
CA GLY A 50 -3.21 6.40 12.85
C GLY A 50 -4.46 5.55 12.74
N ASN A 51 -4.86 5.24 11.51
CA ASN A 51 -6.02 4.43 11.25
C ASN A 51 -5.70 2.94 11.42
N LYS A 52 -6.62 2.21 12.03
CA LYS A 52 -6.57 0.75 12.06
C LYS A 52 -7.55 0.26 11.02
N ILE A 53 -7.07 -0.53 10.07
CA ILE A 53 -7.84 -0.95 8.92
C ILE A 53 -8.05 -2.46 8.93
N ALA A 54 -9.14 -2.90 8.29
CA ALA A 54 -9.47 -4.31 8.17
C ALA A 54 -10.05 -4.61 6.78
N PRO A 55 -9.32 -4.29 5.70
CA PRO A 55 -9.81 -4.56 4.34
C PRO A 55 -9.69 -6.03 4.00
N GLU A 56 -10.41 -6.45 2.96
CA GLU A 56 -10.21 -7.78 2.40
C GLU A 56 -8.83 -7.93 1.79
N LEU A 57 -8.31 -6.84 1.20
CA LEU A 57 -6.97 -6.81 0.61
C LEU A 57 -6.29 -5.49 0.96
N TYR A 58 -5.10 -5.59 1.50
CA TYR A 58 -4.23 -4.45 1.78
C TYR A 58 -3.00 -4.53 0.88
N ILE A 59 -2.70 -3.46 0.16
CA ILE A 59 -1.57 -3.40 -0.78
C ILE A 59 -0.59 -2.31 -0.33
N PRO A 60 0.33 -2.62 0.59
CA PRO A 60 1.36 -1.66 1.00
C PRO A 60 2.50 -1.64 -0.02
N CYS A 61 2.81 -0.44 -0.52
CA CYS A 61 3.81 -0.23 -1.56
C CYS A 61 4.95 0.62 -1.02
N GLY A 62 6.16 0.07 -1.01
CA GLY A 62 7.33 0.80 -0.51
C GLY A 62 7.28 1.08 0.98
N ILE A 63 6.68 0.19 1.76
CA ILE A 63 6.54 0.30 3.21
C ILE A 63 7.39 -0.78 3.86
N SER A 64 8.17 -0.41 4.87
CA SER A 64 9.07 -1.35 5.54
C SER A 64 8.35 -2.32 6.48
N GLY A 65 7.21 -1.92 7.02
CA GLY A 65 6.45 -2.77 7.93
C GLY A 65 6.92 -2.69 9.38
N ALA A 66 7.18 -1.50 9.86
CA ALA A 66 7.48 -1.29 11.27
C ALA A 66 6.35 -1.86 12.14
N VAL A 67 6.67 -2.22 13.38
CA VAL A 67 5.70 -2.85 14.29
C VAL A 67 4.43 -2.00 14.41
N GLN A 68 4.57 -0.68 14.53
CA GLN A 68 3.44 0.22 14.67
C GLN A 68 2.54 0.20 13.42
N HIS A 69 3.15 0.10 12.23
CA HIS A 69 2.37 0.00 10.99
C HIS A 69 1.58 -1.31 10.96
N MET A 70 2.23 -2.41 11.32
CA MET A 70 1.59 -3.73 11.30
C MET A 70 0.43 -3.81 12.29
N VAL A 71 0.50 -3.11 13.42
CA VAL A 71 -0.63 -3.03 14.35
C VAL A 71 -1.86 -2.44 13.65
N GLY A 72 -1.66 -1.45 12.77
CA GLY A 72 -2.76 -0.81 12.06
C GLY A 72 -3.38 -1.66 10.97
N CYS A 73 -2.64 -2.58 10.39
CA CYS A 73 -3.13 -3.38 9.26
C CYS A 73 -3.34 -4.86 9.58
N LYS A 74 -3.12 -5.29 10.81
CA LYS A 74 -3.22 -6.71 11.17
C LYS A 74 -4.61 -7.30 10.99
N GLY A 75 -5.64 -6.47 10.89
CA GLY A 75 -7.01 -6.90 10.62
C GLY A 75 -7.28 -7.20 9.15
N SER A 76 -6.31 -6.97 8.26
CA SER A 76 -6.48 -7.25 6.84
C SER A 76 -6.59 -8.75 6.61
N GLU A 77 -7.51 -9.15 5.72
CA GLU A 77 -7.68 -10.57 5.41
C GLU A 77 -6.51 -11.08 4.57
N ASN A 78 -6.03 -10.28 3.63
CA ASN A 78 -4.86 -10.60 2.81
C ASN A 78 -3.99 -9.37 2.63
N ILE A 79 -2.68 -9.58 2.59
CA ILE A 79 -1.70 -8.51 2.37
C ILE A 79 -0.84 -8.86 1.16
N LEU A 80 -0.85 -7.98 0.16
CA LEU A 80 0.02 -8.05 -1.01
C LEU A 80 1.05 -6.93 -0.89
N ALA A 81 2.27 -7.26 -0.46
CA ALA A 81 3.32 -6.27 -0.25
C ALA A 81 4.17 -6.11 -1.51
N ILE A 82 4.46 -4.87 -1.86
CA ILE A 82 5.32 -4.53 -3.00
C ILE A 82 6.49 -3.70 -2.46
N ASN A 83 7.71 -4.21 -2.63
CA ASN A 83 8.91 -3.57 -2.08
C ASN A 83 10.13 -4.01 -2.88
N THR A 84 11.11 -3.12 -3.02
CA THR A 84 12.38 -3.47 -3.66
C THR A 84 13.28 -4.25 -2.72
N ASP A 85 13.03 -4.18 -1.41
CA ASP A 85 13.85 -4.84 -0.40
C ASP A 85 13.18 -6.15 0.04
N PRO A 86 13.71 -7.31 -0.36
CA PRO A 86 13.13 -8.60 0.03
C PRO A 86 13.26 -8.89 1.52
N GLU A 87 14.12 -8.14 2.23
CA GLU A 87 14.33 -8.31 3.66
C GLU A 87 13.45 -7.39 4.52
N ALA A 88 12.63 -6.54 3.91
CA ALA A 88 11.73 -5.68 4.65
C ALA A 88 10.78 -6.54 5.50
N ALA A 89 10.53 -6.09 6.73
CA ALA A 89 9.71 -6.86 7.67
C ALA A 89 8.32 -7.20 7.12
N ILE A 90 7.72 -6.28 6.36
CA ILE A 90 6.40 -6.50 5.81
C ILE A 90 6.37 -7.66 4.79
N MET A 91 7.49 -7.90 4.11
CA MET A 91 7.60 -8.97 3.12
C MET A 91 7.51 -10.34 3.79
N GLN A 92 7.94 -10.45 5.04
CA GLN A 92 7.87 -11.69 5.80
C GLN A 92 6.47 -11.97 6.32
N LYS A 93 5.65 -10.94 6.48
CA LYS A 93 4.31 -11.04 7.06
C LYS A 93 3.20 -11.03 6.02
N ALA A 94 3.52 -10.71 4.78
CA ALA A 94 2.53 -10.64 3.70
C ALA A 94 2.11 -12.02 3.24
N ASP A 95 0.86 -12.13 2.79
CA ASP A 95 0.37 -13.35 2.14
C ASP A 95 1.00 -13.52 0.76
N TYR A 96 1.22 -12.39 0.08
CA TYR A 96 1.87 -12.31 -1.22
C TYR A 96 2.89 -11.19 -1.20
N ALA A 97 4.08 -11.44 -1.75
CA ALA A 97 5.15 -10.45 -1.76
C ALA A 97 5.73 -10.33 -3.17
N ILE A 98 5.83 -9.10 -3.66
CA ILE A 98 6.43 -8.81 -4.96
C ILE A 98 7.67 -7.96 -4.72
N VAL A 99 8.85 -8.49 -5.10
CA VAL A 99 10.10 -7.75 -4.99
C VAL A 99 10.28 -6.96 -6.28
N ALA A 100 9.87 -5.71 -6.27
CA ALA A 100 9.91 -4.85 -7.45
C ALA A 100 9.69 -3.39 -7.04
N ASP A 101 9.98 -2.49 -7.97
CA ASP A 101 9.73 -1.06 -7.78
C ASP A 101 8.23 -0.78 -7.97
N LEU A 102 7.62 -0.14 -6.99
CA LEU A 102 6.20 0.20 -7.05
C LEU A 102 5.86 1.09 -8.25
N HIS A 103 6.77 1.97 -8.65
CA HIS A 103 6.54 2.87 -9.78
C HIS A 103 6.42 2.14 -11.12
N GLU A 104 6.89 0.89 -11.18
CA GLU A 104 6.74 0.04 -12.37
C GLU A 104 5.63 -0.98 -12.16
N THR A 105 5.55 -1.55 -10.97
CA THR A 105 4.63 -2.65 -10.66
C THR A 105 3.18 -2.19 -10.54
N VAL A 106 2.95 -1.09 -9.83
CA VAL A 106 1.59 -0.61 -9.59
C VAL A 106 0.91 -0.19 -10.89
N PRO A 107 1.56 0.57 -11.80
CA PRO A 107 0.96 0.85 -13.09
C PRO A 107 0.68 -0.41 -13.92
N ALA A 108 1.56 -1.42 -13.84
CA ALA A 108 1.36 -2.67 -14.54
C ALA A 108 0.13 -3.42 -14.02
N ILE A 109 -0.09 -3.41 -12.71
CA ILE A 109 -1.30 -3.98 -12.12
C ILE A 109 -2.53 -3.24 -12.61
N ALA A 110 -2.49 -1.90 -12.60
CA ALA A 110 -3.60 -1.08 -13.06
C ALA A 110 -3.93 -1.35 -14.53
N ASP A 111 -2.91 -1.45 -15.38
CA ASP A 111 -3.09 -1.75 -16.80
C ASP A 111 -3.70 -3.14 -17.02
N GLU A 112 -3.29 -4.12 -16.24
CA GLU A 112 -3.83 -5.47 -16.34
C GLU A 112 -5.29 -5.53 -15.93
N LEU A 113 -5.65 -4.81 -14.86
CA LEU A 113 -7.05 -4.73 -14.42
C LEU A 113 -7.91 -4.09 -15.49
N ASP A 114 -7.42 -3.02 -16.11
CA ASP A 114 -8.13 -2.31 -17.17
C ASP A 114 -8.32 -3.23 -18.39
N ALA A 115 -7.27 -3.96 -18.77
CA ALA A 115 -7.31 -4.89 -19.90
C ALA A 115 -8.32 -6.02 -19.70
N ARG A 116 -8.56 -6.42 -18.45
CA ARG A 116 -9.53 -7.48 -18.13
C ARG A 116 -10.94 -6.97 -17.96
N GLY A 117 -11.16 -5.66 -18.08
CA GLY A 117 -12.47 -5.07 -17.90
C GLY A 117 -13.03 -5.28 -16.51
N HIS A 118 -12.15 -5.37 -15.53
CA HIS A 118 -12.51 -5.75 -14.18
C HIS A 118 -13.03 -4.58 -13.34
N ALA A 119 -13.05 -3.40 -13.88
CA ALA A 119 -13.38 -2.17 -13.15
C ALA A 119 -14.84 -2.08 -12.70
N GLU A 120 -15.52 -3.17 -12.54
CA GLU A 120 -16.88 -3.14 -12.03
C GLU A 120 -17.01 -3.65 -10.62
#